data_1a0386c8477cdbd67241dbf612a36645
#
_entry.id   1a0386c8477cdbd67241dbf612a36645
#
_cell.length_a   1.000
_cell.length_b   1.000
_cell.length_c   1.000
_cell.angle_alpha   90.00
_cell.angle_beta   90.00
_cell.angle_gamma   90.00
#
_symmetry.space_group_name_H-M   'P 1'
#
loop_
_entity.id
_entity.type
_entity.pdbx_description
1 polymer ?
#
loop_
_entity_poly.entity_id
_entity_poly.type
_entity_poly.pdbx_seq_one_letter_code
_entity_poly.pdbx_strand_id
1 'polypeptide(L)'
;MSRRSPADPDGVDVSTDGLGRTHERAPLRRLAGSKATRRMLTLITAAGLGVDAYVHWQLAPGFDTLTGAASPHFSQGQLFRLEAVLAVIAILLVLLLTRNRLGSLVAFLIAAGGLGAVLLYAFVDVGGFGPLPDMYDPIWYTEKTISAVAEAVAAVGALCLLLMSGVRGRPA
;
A
#
# COMPACT_ATOMS: atom_id res chain seq x y z
N MET A 1 63.48 54.27 5.48
CA MET A 1 63.74 53.54 4.24
C MET A 1 62.76 52.39 4.20
N SER A 2 61.63 52.58 3.49
CA SER A 2 60.54 51.61 3.37
C SER A 2 60.72 50.90 2.04
N ARG A 3 60.91 49.56 2.06
CA ARG A 3 60.91 48.75 0.83
C ARG A 3 59.49 48.20 0.59
N ARG A 4 58.83 48.67 -0.44
CA ARG A 4 57.63 48.06 -1.00
C ARG A 4 58.02 46.77 -1.76
N SER A 5 57.34 45.68 -1.43
CA SER A 5 57.40 44.42 -2.20
C SER A 5 56.40 44.53 -3.36
N PRO A 6 56.72 44.03 -4.56
CA PRO A 6 55.80 44.12 -5.68
C PRO A 6 54.68 43.07 -5.57
N ALA A 7 53.51 43.48 -6.07
CA ALA A 7 52.32 42.66 -6.18
C ALA A 7 52.53 41.57 -7.23
N ASP A 8 52.09 40.36 -6.89
CA ASP A 8 51.98 39.20 -7.78
C ASP A 8 50.69 39.29 -8.60
N PRO A 9 50.73 39.37 -9.95
CA PRO A 9 49.52 39.58 -10.76
C PRO A 9 48.82 38.31 -11.24
N ASP A 10 49.24 37.09 -10.85
CA ASP A 10 48.72 35.84 -11.45
C ASP A 10 47.97 34.93 -10.47
N GLY A 11 47.31 35.48 -9.48
CA GLY A 11 46.38 34.74 -8.64
C GLY A 11 45.09 34.39 -9.40
N VAL A 12 45.14 33.48 -10.34
CA VAL A 12 43.93 32.84 -10.93
C VAL A 12 43.38 31.90 -9.88
N ASP A 13 42.43 32.39 -9.14
CA ASP A 13 41.59 31.61 -8.25
C ASP A 13 40.67 30.71 -9.09
N VAL A 14 41.14 29.50 -9.43
CA VAL A 14 40.33 28.48 -10.04
C VAL A 14 39.42 27.91 -8.97
N SER A 15 38.36 28.65 -8.69
CA SER A 15 37.22 28.14 -7.95
C SER A 15 36.56 27.07 -8.79
N THR A 16 36.98 25.81 -8.58
CA THR A 16 36.27 24.64 -9.06
C THR A 16 34.94 24.53 -8.33
N ASP A 17 34.02 25.40 -8.70
CA ASP A 17 32.62 25.31 -8.30
C ASP A 17 32.10 23.93 -8.71
N GLY A 18 31.80 23.14 -7.68
CA GLY A 18 31.17 21.84 -7.80
C GLY A 18 29.83 21.88 -8.52
N LEU A 19 29.90 22.03 -9.84
CA LEU A 19 28.76 21.83 -10.73
C LEU A 19 28.33 20.37 -10.69
N GLY A 20 27.22 20.16 -10.08
CA GLY A 20 26.45 19.01 -10.46
C GLY A 20 26.01 18.10 -9.34
N ARG A 21 24.76 17.97 -9.26
CA ARG A 21 23.93 16.84 -8.77
C ARG A 21 22.94 17.13 -7.64
N THR A 22 22.61 18.35 -7.33
CA THR A 22 21.56 18.62 -6.34
C THR A 22 20.23 19.12 -6.91
N HIS A 23 20.15 19.44 -8.21
CA HIS A 23 18.96 20.10 -8.78
C HIS A 23 17.85 19.18 -9.28
N GLU A 24 18.12 17.89 -9.53
CA GLU A 24 17.14 17.02 -10.21
C GLU A 24 16.17 16.30 -9.27
N ARG A 25 16.52 16.19 -7.97
CA ARG A 25 15.65 15.51 -6.99
C ARG A 25 14.58 16.39 -6.34
N ALA A 26 14.69 17.70 -6.47
CA ALA A 26 13.79 18.64 -5.82
C ALA A 26 12.36 18.65 -6.38
N PRO A 27 12.10 18.56 -7.71
CA PRO A 27 10.75 18.57 -8.25
C PRO A 27 9.95 17.31 -7.91
N LEU A 28 10.56 16.12 -7.96
CA LEU A 28 9.90 14.86 -7.63
C LEU A 28 9.49 14.78 -6.15
N ARG A 29 10.33 15.30 -5.25
CA ARG A 29 10.02 15.36 -3.82
C ARG A 29 8.86 16.31 -3.50
N ARG A 30 8.72 17.41 -4.25
CA ARG A 30 7.60 18.36 -4.11
C ARG A 30 6.28 17.75 -4.62
N LEU A 31 6.31 17.02 -5.73
CA LEU A 31 5.13 16.35 -6.29
C LEU A 31 4.61 15.25 -5.35
N ALA A 32 5.50 14.42 -4.82
CA ALA A 32 5.14 13.33 -3.90
C ALA A 32 4.51 13.83 -2.58
N GLY A 33 4.75 15.08 -2.19
CA GLY A 33 4.19 15.69 -0.97
C GLY A 33 2.93 16.52 -1.18
N SER A 34 2.42 16.63 -2.41
CA SER A 34 1.28 17.50 -2.70
C SER A 34 -0.02 16.99 -2.06
N LYS A 35 -0.93 17.92 -1.73
CA LYS A 35 -2.28 17.54 -1.23
C LYS A 35 -3.07 16.77 -2.30
N ALA A 36 -2.85 17.10 -3.58
CA ALA A 36 -3.49 16.44 -4.71
C ALA A 36 -3.04 14.97 -4.83
N THR A 37 -1.73 14.71 -4.76
CA THR A 37 -1.18 13.33 -4.80
C THR A 37 -1.75 12.48 -3.66
N ARG A 38 -1.79 13.02 -2.44
CA ARG A 38 -2.36 12.30 -1.30
C ARG A 38 -3.84 11.98 -1.51
N ARG A 39 -4.64 12.94 -1.97
CA ARG A 39 -6.07 12.71 -2.27
C ARG A 39 -6.25 11.64 -3.34
N MET A 40 -5.46 11.69 -4.40
CA MET A 40 -5.50 10.71 -5.48
C MET A 40 -5.17 9.31 -4.96
N LEU A 41 -4.10 9.14 -4.19
CA LEU A 41 -3.74 7.86 -3.58
C LEU A 41 -4.82 7.36 -2.61
N THR A 42 -5.42 8.25 -1.81
CA THR A 42 -6.54 7.88 -0.92
C THR A 42 -7.72 7.34 -1.71
N LEU A 43 -8.10 8.01 -2.82
CA LEU A 43 -9.21 7.57 -3.66
C LEU A 43 -8.90 6.25 -4.39
N ILE A 44 -7.69 6.08 -4.90
CA ILE A 44 -7.25 4.82 -5.53
C ILE A 44 -7.30 3.67 -4.51
N THR A 45 -6.77 3.88 -3.30
CA THR A 45 -6.81 2.87 -2.24
C THR A 45 -8.26 2.52 -1.87
N ALA A 46 -9.11 3.52 -1.67
CA ALA A 46 -10.52 3.30 -1.33
C ALA A 46 -11.28 2.60 -2.47
N ALA A 47 -11.01 2.95 -3.73
CA ALA A 47 -11.63 2.29 -4.88
C ALA A 47 -11.19 0.83 -5.01
N GLY A 48 -9.88 0.53 -4.84
CA GLY A 48 -9.38 -0.85 -4.85
C GLY A 48 -10.03 -1.71 -3.76
N LEU A 49 -10.04 -1.23 -2.51
CA LEU A 49 -10.74 -1.92 -1.40
C LEU A 49 -12.25 -2.06 -1.65
N GLY A 50 -12.88 -1.09 -2.33
CA GLY A 50 -14.30 -1.15 -2.68
C GLY A 50 -14.61 -2.24 -3.71
N VAL A 51 -13.77 -2.39 -4.73
CA VAL A 51 -13.88 -3.47 -5.70
C VAL A 51 -13.68 -4.82 -5.03
N ASP A 52 -12.67 -4.93 -4.18
CA ASP A 52 -12.38 -6.13 -3.41
C ASP A 52 -13.55 -6.53 -2.50
N ALA A 53 -14.06 -5.60 -1.68
CA ALA A 53 -15.24 -5.84 -0.83
C ALA A 53 -16.45 -6.30 -1.63
N TYR A 54 -16.69 -5.71 -2.80
CA TYR A 54 -17.79 -6.08 -3.67
C TYR A 54 -17.63 -7.53 -4.18
N VAL A 55 -16.46 -7.89 -4.66
CA VAL A 55 -16.17 -9.24 -5.19
C VAL A 55 -16.33 -10.29 -4.09
N HIS A 56 -15.73 -10.06 -2.91
CA HIS A 56 -15.87 -10.98 -1.77
C HIS A 56 -17.33 -11.15 -1.32
N TRP A 57 -18.08 -10.05 -1.27
CA TRP A 57 -19.50 -10.11 -0.93
C TRP A 57 -20.31 -10.93 -1.94
N GLN A 58 -20.05 -10.74 -3.23
CA GLN A 58 -20.75 -11.46 -4.30
C GLN A 58 -20.39 -12.94 -4.35
N LEU A 59 -19.15 -13.30 -4.06
CA LEU A 59 -18.70 -14.69 -4.05
C LEU A 59 -19.18 -15.46 -2.81
N ALA A 60 -19.35 -14.78 -1.66
CA ALA A 60 -19.61 -15.41 -0.37
C ALA A 60 -20.73 -16.48 -0.38
N PRO A 61 -21.91 -16.29 -1.01
CA PRO A 61 -22.96 -17.29 -1.02
C PRO A 61 -22.55 -18.62 -1.68
N GLY A 62 -21.71 -18.57 -2.73
CA GLY A 62 -21.21 -19.76 -3.41
C GLY A 62 -20.27 -20.62 -2.57
N PHE A 63 -19.70 -20.03 -1.51
CA PHE A 63 -18.71 -20.67 -0.65
C PHE A 63 -19.23 -20.97 0.78
N ASP A 64 -20.52 -20.82 1.03
CA ASP A 64 -21.12 -21.05 2.35
C ASP A 64 -21.11 -22.52 2.79
N THR A 65 -21.06 -23.46 1.84
CA THR A 65 -21.01 -24.90 2.12
C THR A 65 -19.60 -25.42 2.37
N LEU A 66 -18.58 -24.65 2.03
CA LEU A 66 -17.17 -25.03 2.24
C LEU A 66 -16.76 -24.73 3.68
N THR A 67 -16.86 -25.74 4.54
CA THR A 67 -16.56 -25.63 5.97
C THR A 67 -15.32 -26.44 6.36
N GLY A 68 -14.66 -26.03 7.44
CA GLY A 68 -13.53 -26.79 7.99
C GLY A 68 -13.98 -28.07 8.69
N ALA A 69 -13.20 -29.14 8.54
CA ALA A 69 -13.47 -30.41 9.20
C ALA A 69 -13.53 -30.31 10.75
N ALA A 70 -12.73 -29.40 11.32
CA ALA A 70 -12.67 -29.16 12.76
C ALA A 70 -13.74 -28.19 13.28
N SER A 71 -14.38 -27.41 12.40
CA SER A 71 -15.41 -26.43 12.78
C SER A 71 -16.44 -26.25 11.65
N PRO A 72 -17.53 -27.04 11.70
CA PRO A 72 -18.59 -26.92 10.69
C PRO A 72 -19.34 -25.59 10.73
N HIS A 73 -19.09 -24.76 11.74
CA HIS A 73 -19.71 -23.45 11.92
C HIS A 73 -18.94 -22.32 11.21
N PHE A 74 -17.76 -22.58 10.68
CA PHE A 74 -16.93 -21.57 10.00
C PHE A 74 -16.77 -21.92 8.52
N SER A 75 -17.47 -21.19 7.66
CA SER A 75 -17.40 -21.42 6.21
C SER A 75 -16.46 -20.42 5.52
N GLN A 76 -15.97 -20.78 4.35
CA GLN A 76 -15.21 -19.87 3.49
C GLN A 76 -16.05 -18.64 3.10
N GLY A 77 -17.37 -18.81 2.87
CA GLY A 77 -18.27 -17.70 2.62
C GLY A 77 -18.36 -16.68 3.77
N GLN A 78 -18.25 -17.15 5.03
CA GLN A 78 -18.16 -16.24 6.19
C GLN A 78 -16.83 -15.47 6.22
N LEU A 79 -15.74 -16.10 5.83
CA LEU A 79 -14.45 -15.43 5.69
C LEU A 79 -14.50 -14.34 4.61
N PHE A 80 -15.13 -14.61 3.48
CA PHE A 80 -15.33 -13.61 2.43
C PHE A 80 -16.17 -12.41 2.91
N ARG A 81 -17.26 -12.66 3.68
CA ARG A 81 -18.02 -11.56 4.28
C ARG A 81 -17.21 -10.78 5.31
N LEU A 82 -16.39 -11.45 6.10
CA LEU A 82 -15.48 -10.79 7.05
C LEU A 82 -14.49 -9.89 6.30
N GLU A 83 -13.84 -10.39 5.24
CA GLU A 83 -12.93 -9.59 4.42
C GLU A 83 -13.64 -8.36 3.83
N ALA A 84 -14.83 -8.53 3.25
CA ALA A 84 -15.62 -7.42 2.72
C ALA A 84 -15.92 -6.35 3.79
N VAL A 85 -16.29 -6.76 5.01
CA VAL A 85 -16.54 -5.84 6.12
C VAL A 85 -15.26 -5.11 6.56
N LEU A 86 -14.15 -5.83 6.67
CA LEU A 86 -12.85 -5.25 7.01
C LEU A 86 -12.38 -4.25 5.95
N ALA A 87 -12.57 -4.56 4.67
CA ALA A 87 -12.27 -3.65 3.56
C ALA A 87 -13.12 -2.37 3.64
N VAL A 88 -14.42 -2.47 3.93
CA VAL A 88 -15.29 -1.30 4.14
C VAL A 88 -14.82 -0.46 5.33
N ILE A 89 -14.44 -1.08 6.45
CA ILE A 89 -13.87 -0.37 7.60
C ILE A 89 -12.58 0.35 7.20
N ALA A 90 -11.69 -0.32 6.44
CA ALA A 90 -10.46 0.29 5.96
C ALA A 90 -10.71 1.48 5.04
N ILE A 91 -11.72 1.41 4.16
CA ILE A 91 -12.15 2.54 3.33
C ILE A 91 -12.54 3.73 4.20
N LEU A 92 -13.40 3.51 5.19
CA LEU A 92 -13.83 4.58 6.10
C LEU A 92 -12.63 5.19 6.84
N LEU A 93 -11.74 4.36 7.35
CA LEU A 93 -10.55 4.83 8.07
C LEU A 93 -9.61 5.62 7.17
N VAL A 94 -9.33 5.17 5.94
CA VAL A 94 -8.43 5.88 5.04
C VAL A 94 -9.03 7.18 4.52
N LEU A 95 -10.36 7.26 4.37
CA LEU A 95 -11.06 8.47 3.95
C LEU A 95 -11.20 9.47 5.10
N LEU A 96 -11.57 9.04 6.31
CA LEU A 96 -11.79 9.91 7.45
C LEU A 96 -10.48 10.33 8.12
N LEU A 97 -9.50 9.42 8.19
CA LEU A 97 -8.22 9.65 8.84
C LEU A 97 -7.10 9.94 7.82
N THR A 98 -7.38 10.71 6.78
CA THR A 98 -6.46 10.99 5.65
C THR A 98 -5.09 11.51 6.05
N ARG A 99 -4.95 12.10 7.24
CA ARG A 99 -3.69 12.67 7.77
C ARG A 99 -3.02 11.76 8.81
N ASN A 100 -3.70 10.72 9.26
CA ASN A 100 -3.22 9.79 10.27
C ASN A 100 -2.62 8.55 9.58
N ARG A 101 -1.51 8.06 10.11
CA ARG A 101 -0.86 6.82 9.67
C ARG A 101 -1.73 5.59 9.90
N LEU A 102 -2.58 5.62 10.94
CA LEU A 102 -3.40 4.48 11.33
C LEU A 102 -4.33 4.05 10.19
N GLY A 103 -5.06 4.99 9.56
CA GLY A 103 -5.96 4.66 8.45
C GLY A 103 -5.21 4.01 7.26
N SER A 104 -4.05 4.55 6.90
CA SER A 104 -3.23 3.98 5.83
C SER A 104 -2.60 2.63 6.21
N LEU A 105 -2.23 2.45 7.50
CA LEU A 105 -1.70 1.18 7.99
C LEU A 105 -2.75 0.08 7.95
N VAL A 106 -3.96 0.36 8.46
CA VAL A 106 -5.07 -0.59 8.44
C VAL A 106 -5.43 -0.96 7.00
N ALA A 107 -5.56 0.02 6.11
CA ALA A 107 -5.83 -0.23 4.70
C ALA A 107 -4.73 -1.08 4.03
N PHE A 108 -3.46 -0.83 4.35
CA PHE A 108 -2.34 -1.64 3.86
C PHE A 108 -2.40 -3.07 4.37
N LEU A 109 -2.64 -3.27 5.67
CA LEU A 109 -2.65 -4.61 6.28
C LEU A 109 -3.81 -5.45 5.73
N ILE A 110 -4.99 -4.87 5.52
CA ILE A 110 -6.14 -5.57 4.98
C ILE A 110 -5.89 -5.91 3.51
N ALA A 111 -5.53 -4.95 2.67
CA ALA A 111 -5.30 -5.20 1.26
C ALA A 111 -4.10 -6.14 1.00
N ALA A 112 -3.00 -5.99 1.72
CA ALA A 112 -1.84 -6.87 1.58
C ALA A 112 -2.09 -8.26 2.18
N GLY A 113 -2.90 -8.34 3.24
CA GLY A 113 -3.31 -9.59 3.87
C GLY A 113 -4.23 -10.40 2.96
N GLY A 114 -5.25 -9.77 2.36
CA GLY A 114 -6.14 -10.38 1.39
C GLY A 114 -5.38 -10.89 0.17
N LEU A 115 -4.57 -10.02 -0.46
CA LEU A 115 -3.70 -10.41 -1.58
C LEU A 115 -2.79 -11.59 -1.20
N GLY A 116 -2.18 -11.54 -0.01
CA GLY A 116 -1.34 -12.62 0.48
C GLY A 116 -2.10 -13.93 0.65
N ALA A 117 -3.33 -13.88 1.15
CA ALA A 117 -4.20 -15.05 1.27
C ALA A 117 -4.58 -15.61 -0.12
N VAL A 118 -5.02 -14.77 -1.05
CA VAL A 118 -5.34 -15.19 -2.41
C VAL A 118 -4.15 -15.89 -3.08
N LEU A 119 -2.95 -15.29 -2.98
CA LEU A 119 -1.74 -15.88 -3.56
C LEU A 119 -1.33 -17.17 -2.84
N LEU A 120 -1.38 -17.19 -1.50
CA LEU A 120 -1.05 -18.37 -0.71
C LEU A 120 -1.92 -19.56 -1.15
N TYR A 121 -3.24 -19.40 -1.11
CA TYR A 121 -4.17 -20.47 -1.44
C TYR A 121 -4.28 -20.78 -2.94
N ALA A 122 -3.78 -19.91 -3.80
CA ALA A 122 -3.66 -20.22 -5.23
C ALA A 122 -2.45 -21.10 -5.57
N PHE A 123 -1.35 -20.97 -4.81
CA PHE A 123 -0.08 -21.61 -5.13
C PHE A 123 0.36 -22.68 -4.13
N VAL A 124 -0.18 -22.67 -2.91
CA VAL A 124 0.24 -23.57 -1.84
C VAL A 124 -0.97 -24.26 -1.24
N ASP A 125 -0.98 -25.59 -1.32
CA ASP A 125 -1.95 -26.42 -0.62
C ASP A 125 -1.53 -26.53 0.85
N VAL A 126 -2.09 -25.69 1.69
CA VAL A 126 -1.83 -25.68 3.14
C VAL A 126 -2.86 -26.53 3.91
N GLY A 127 -3.87 -27.05 3.21
CA GLY A 127 -4.99 -27.78 3.83
C GLY A 127 -5.83 -26.91 4.77
N GLY A 128 -6.75 -27.54 5.47
CA GLY A 128 -7.51 -26.88 6.54
C GLY A 128 -6.65 -26.68 7.78
N PHE A 129 -6.71 -25.49 8.41
CA PHE A 129 -5.94 -25.16 9.59
C PHE A 129 -6.84 -24.70 10.75
N GLY A 130 -6.94 -25.53 11.80
CA GLY A 130 -7.81 -25.25 12.94
C GLY A 130 -9.27 -25.09 12.56
N PRO A 131 -9.92 -23.94 12.84
CA PRO A 131 -11.30 -23.71 12.44
C PRO A 131 -11.45 -23.32 10.96
N LEU A 132 -10.34 -23.03 10.25
CA LEU A 132 -10.37 -22.58 8.86
C LEU A 132 -10.57 -23.77 7.92
N PRO A 133 -11.45 -23.63 6.91
CA PRO A 133 -11.61 -24.64 5.88
C PRO A 133 -10.35 -24.75 5.00
N ASP A 134 -10.25 -25.83 4.26
CA ASP A 134 -9.31 -25.90 3.16
C ASP A 134 -9.78 -24.95 2.05
N MET A 135 -8.94 -23.96 1.75
CA MET A 135 -9.22 -22.89 0.78
C MET A 135 -8.32 -22.99 -0.46
N TYR A 136 -7.57 -24.12 -0.61
CA TYR A 136 -6.72 -24.31 -1.77
C TYR A 136 -7.55 -24.29 -3.04
N ASP A 137 -7.26 -23.33 -3.92
CA ASP A 137 -7.93 -23.15 -5.21
C ASP A 137 -6.93 -22.61 -6.23
N PRO A 138 -6.28 -23.50 -7.02
CA PRO A 138 -5.29 -23.09 -8.02
C PRO A 138 -5.92 -22.48 -9.28
N ILE A 139 -7.25 -22.51 -9.39
CA ILE A 139 -7.94 -22.03 -10.60
C ILE A 139 -8.05 -20.51 -10.54
N TRP A 140 -7.64 -19.84 -11.60
CA TRP A 140 -7.80 -18.41 -11.79
C TRP A 140 -9.04 -18.13 -12.63
N TYR A 141 -10.07 -17.63 -11.98
CA TYR A 141 -11.28 -17.11 -12.61
C TYR A 141 -11.32 -15.58 -12.52
N THR A 142 -12.25 -14.98 -13.26
CA THR A 142 -12.30 -13.52 -13.45
C THR A 142 -12.39 -12.76 -12.12
N GLU A 143 -13.29 -13.19 -11.23
CA GLU A 143 -13.54 -12.53 -9.95
C GLU A 143 -12.30 -12.57 -9.04
N LYS A 144 -11.64 -13.73 -8.96
CA LYS A 144 -10.40 -13.90 -8.20
C LYS A 144 -9.29 -13.00 -8.73
N THR A 145 -9.17 -12.90 -10.06
CA THR A 145 -8.18 -12.01 -10.68
C THR A 145 -8.49 -10.54 -10.40
N ILE A 146 -9.76 -10.13 -10.50
CA ILE A 146 -10.19 -8.77 -10.20
C ILE A 146 -9.89 -8.41 -8.75
N SER A 147 -10.23 -9.30 -7.80
CA SER A 147 -9.95 -9.08 -6.37
C SER A 147 -8.45 -8.95 -6.13
N ALA A 148 -7.63 -9.88 -6.60
CA ALA A 148 -6.18 -9.82 -6.43
C ALA A 148 -5.54 -8.54 -7.00
N VAL A 149 -5.99 -8.07 -8.17
CA VAL A 149 -5.52 -6.81 -8.76
C VAL A 149 -5.99 -5.61 -7.93
N ALA A 150 -7.23 -5.61 -7.47
CA ALA A 150 -7.79 -4.54 -6.66
C ALA A 150 -7.07 -4.41 -5.31
N GLU A 151 -6.79 -5.54 -4.65
CA GLU A 151 -6.00 -5.61 -3.42
C GLU A 151 -4.56 -5.14 -3.64
N ALA A 152 -3.90 -5.55 -4.72
CA ALA A 152 -2.56 -5.10 -5.07
C ALA A 152 -2.50 -3.59 -5.24
N VAL A 153 -3.44 -3.01 -5.99
CA VAL A 153 -3.55 -1.55 -6.20
C VAL A 153 -3.81 -0.83 -4.88
N ALA A 154 -4.72 -1.35 -4.05
CA ALA A 154 -5.03 -0.79 -2.74
C ALA A 154 -3.83 -0.85 -1.79
N ALA A 155 -3.11 -1.97 -1.75
CA ALA A 155 -1.92 -2.16 -0.91
C ALA A 155 -0.80 -1.18 -1.31
N VAL A 156 -0.51 -1.04 -2.61
CA VAL A 156 0.49 -0.08 -3.10
C VAL A 156 0.08 1.35 -2.77
N GLY A 157 -1.17 1.73 -2.99
CA GLY A 157 -1.69 3.05 -2.66
C GLY A 157 -1.58 3.37 -1.16
N ALA A 158 -1.98 2.42 -0.31
CA ALA A 158 -1.90 2.55 1.15
C ALA A 158 -0.44 2.62 1.64
N LEU A 159 0.48 1.84 1.07
CA LEU A 159 1.91 1.90 1.36
C LEU A 159 2.50 3.27 1.01
N CYS A 160 2.17 3.81 -0.17
CA CYS A 160 2.59 5.16 -0.56
C CYS A 160 2.09 6.22 0.43
N LEU A 161 0.83 6.12 0.89
CA LEU A 161 0.25 7.00 1.91
C LEU A 161 1.00 6.90 3.25
N LEU A 162 1.37 5.69 3.68
CA LEU A 162 2.17 5.46 4.88
C LEU A 162 3.53 6.13 4.81
N LEU A 163 4.25 5.93 3.70
CA LEU A 163 5.58 6.50 3.46
C LEU A 163 5.52 8.04 3.44
N MET A 164 4.51 8.62 2.79
CA MET A 164 4.28 10.07 2.77
C MET A 164 3.99 10.65 4.16
N SER A 165 3.41 9.86 5.06
CA SER A 165 3.11 10.26 6.43
C SER A 165 4.35 10.23 7.32
N GLY A 166 5.35 9.38 6.98
CA GLY A 166 6.61 9.22 7.72
C GLY A 166 7.57 10.39 7.62
N VAL A 167 7.56 11.07 6.49
CA VAL A 167 8.51 12.16 6.20
C VAL A 167 8.23 13.44 7.00
N ARG A 168 7.00 13.62 7.51
CA ARG A 168 6.58 14.83 8.25
C ARG A 168 6.81 14.78 9.76
N GLY A 169 7.26 13.68 10.32
CA GLY A 169 7.40 13.48 11.77
C GLY A 169 8.84 13.58 12.30
N ARG A 170 9.82 14.04 11.52
CA ARG A 170 11.17 14.31 12.02
C ARG A 170 11.27 15.81 12.35
N PRO A 171 11.24 16.21 13.62
CA PRO A 171 11.75 17.52 14.01
C PRO A 171 13.25 17.55 13.70
N ALA A 172 13.70 18.68 13.17
CA ALA A 172 15.10 19.00 12.97
C ALA A 172 15.79 19.20 14.32
#